data_29742a91ad79d6a679ff278b8c8e20a8
#
_entry.id   29742a91ad79d6a679ff278b8c8e20a8
#
_cell.length_a   1.000
_cell.length_b   1.000
_cell.length_c   1.000
_cell.angle_alpha   90.00
_cell.angle_beta   90.00
_cell.angle_gamma   90.00
#
_symmetry.space_group_name_H-M   'P 1'
#
loop_
_entity.id
_entity.type
_entity.pdbx_description
1 polymer ?
#
loop_
_entity_poly.entity_id
_entity_poly.type
_entity_poly.pdbx_seq_one_letter_code
_entity_poly.pdbx_strand_id
1 'polypeptide(L)'
;GSVRKENIASIRSAIAQLDYRVDPIARSLKTRRSHSIGILLPSLAAPFFSSVFLASDKVLREHGYHSLMSCYYADHGLERDYLGYLISAGVDGLIYVPENLTAEEFQELTAHRDVPVVQVDRMIPGVDSDIVLSENKRSACLAVSRLIDRGHRRIALVGGPSSVQTAK
;
A
#
# COMPACT_ATOMS: atom_id res chain seq x y z
N GLY A 1 26.69 8.11 21.72
CA GLY A 1 27.80 7.63 22.54
C GLY A 1 28.05 6.16 22.33
N SER A 2 29.30 5.78 22.01
CA SER A 2 29.69 4.38 21.77
C SER A 2 29.73 3.62 23.10
N VAL A 3 28.97 2.54 23.20
CA VAL A 3 28.99 1.64 24.36
C VAL A 3 30.25 0.77 24.28
N ARG A 4 31.00 0.61 25.42
CA ARG A 4 32.19 -0.24 25.47
C ARG A 4 31.80 -1.72 25.17
N LYS A 5 32.68 -2.46 24.46
CA LYS A 5 32.42 -3.86 24.04
C LYS A 5 32.05 -4.79 25.20
N GLU A 6 32.67 -4.60 26.37
CA GLU A 6 32.38 -5.36 27.60
C GLU A 6 30.93 -5.14 28.08
N ASN A 7 30.44 -3.91 28.02
CA ASN A 7 29.07 -3.60 28.41
C ASN A 7 28.03 -4.16 27.44
N ILE A 8 28.37 -4.32 26.15
CA ILE A 8 27.49 -4.91 25.16
C ILE A 8 27.18 -6.38 25.48
N ALA A 9 28.19 -7.14 25.91
CA ALA A 9 28.02 -8.54 26.31
C ALA A 9 27.11 -8.67 27.56
N SER A 10 27.34 -7.84 28.56
CA SER A 10 26.54 -7.80 29.80
C SER A 10 25.09 -7.39 29.53
N ILE A 11 24.87 -6.38 28.68
CA ILE A 11 23.54 -5.93 28.27
C ILE A 11 22.81 -7.05 27.51
N ARG A 12 23.46 -7.74 26.57
CA ARG A 12 22.86 -8.87 25.84
C ARG A 12 22.49 -10.03 26.77
N SER A 13 23.33 -10.34 27.75
CA SER A 13 23.04 -11.36 28.75
C SER A 13 21.82 -10.98 29.61
N ALA A 14 21.75 -9.73 30.07
CA ALA A 14 20.60 -9.24 30.83
C ALA A 14 19.31 -9.25 30.02
N ILE A 15 19.35 -8.84 28.75
CA ILE A 15 18.21 -8.91 27.82
C ILE A 15 17.70 -10.36 27.69
N ALA A 16 18.61 -11.32 27.52
CA ALA A 16 18.25 -12.75 27.41
C ALA A 16 17.68 -13.31 28.70
N GLN A 17 18.25 -12.93 29.87
CA GLN A 17 17.78 -13.41 31.19
C GLN A 17 16.41 -12.84 31.58
N LEU A 18 16.12 -11.61 31.16
CA LEU A 18 14.88 -10.92 31.49
C LEU A 18 13.78 -11.11 30.43
N ASP A 19 14.03 -11.87 29.37
CA ASP A 19 13.17 -11.92 28.15
C ASP A 19 12.71 -10.51 27.71
N TYR A 20 13.64 -9.53 27.85
CA TYR A 20 13.30 -8.15 27.56
C TYR A 20 13.09 -7.98 26.06
N ARG A 21 11.88 -7.64 25.68
CA ARG A 21 11.50 -7.26 24.30
C ARG A 21 11.34 -5.75 24.24
N VAL A 22 12.01 -5.15 23.29
CA VAL A 22 11.82 -3.71 23.02
C VAL A 22 10.36 -3.49 22.62
N ASP A 23 9.67 -2.67 23.40
CA ASP A 23 8.30 -2.26 23.04
C ASP A 23 8.35 -1.43 21.72
N PRO A 24 7.72 -1.93 20.63
CA PRO A 24 7.71 -1.23 19.35
C PRO A 24 7.08 0.17 19.45
N ILE A 25 6.07 0.34 20.33
CA ILE A 25 5.37 1.60 20.54
C ILE A 25 6.31 2.61 21.20
N ALA A 26 6.97 2.22 22.30
CA ALA A 26 7.93 3.07 22.98
C ALA A 26 9.11 3.46 22.08
N ARG A 27 9.55 2.54 21.22
CA ARG A 27 10.58 2.80 20.21
C ARG A 27 10.09 3.79 19.16
N SER A 28 8.88 3.62 18.65
CA SER A 28 8.30 4.49 17.62
C SER A 28 8.14 5.93 18.11
N LEU A 29 7.72 6.11 19.37
CA LEU A 29 7.64 7.42 20.02
C LEU A 29 9.00 8.13 20.06
N LYS A 30 10.08 7.38 20.37
CA LYS A 30 11.44 7.92 20.46
C LYS A 30 12.05 8.24 19.08
N THR A 31 11.82 7.38 18.11
CA THR A 31 12.42 7.49 16.77
C THR A 31 11.55 8.25 15.78
N ARG A 32 10.28 8.49 16.10
CA ARG A 32 9.22 8.99 15.21
C ARG A 32 9.05 8.12 13.97
N ARG A 33 9.40 6.82 14.07
CA ARG A 33 9.26 5.82 13.00
C ARG A 33 8.64 4.55 13.57
N SER A 34 7.59 4.06 12.91
CA SER A 34 6.90 2.82 13.27
C SER A 34 7.57 1.59 12.64
N HIS A 35 8.38 1.78 11.60
CA HIS A 35 8.85 0.71 10.71
C HIS A 35 7.70 -0.11 10.12
N SER A 36 6.56 0.54 9.91
CA SER A 36 5.37 -0.07 9.31
C SER A 36 4.95 0.72 8.07
N ILE A 37 4.57 0.01 7.03
CA ILE A 37 3.99 0.58 5.81
C ILE A 37 2.53 0.11 5.74
N GLY A 38 1.62 1.07 5.60
CA GLY A 38 0.22 0.78 5.35
C GLY A 38 0.02 0.26 3.93
N ILE A 39 -0.81 -0.76 3.76
CA ILE A 39 -1.21 -1.25 2.43
C ILE A 39 -2.73 -1.32 2.41
N LEU A 40 -3.36 -0.44 1.62
CA LEU A 40 -4.81 -0.35 1.50
C LEU A 40 -5.26 -0.78 0.10
N LEU A 41 -6.02 -1.86 0.02
CA LEU A 41 -6.42 -2.54 -1.21
C LEU A 41 -7.94 -2.73 -1.28
N PRO A 42 -8.53 -2.85 -2.49
CA PRO A 42 -9.94 -3.18 -2.62
C PRO A 42 -10.29 -4.57 -2.05
N SER A 43 -9.48 -5.58 -2.34
CA SER A 43 -9.75 -6.96 -1.93
C SER A 43 -8.54 -7.85 -2.19
N LEU A 44 -8.34 -8.88 -1.38
CA LEU A 44 -7.37 -9.95 -1.66
C LEU A 44 -7.95 -11.11 -2.47
N ALA A 45 -9.26 -11.15 -2.70
CA ALA A 45 -9.90 -12.18 -3.51
C ALA A 45 -9.49 -12.09 -5.00
N ALA A 46 -9.14 -10.89 -5.48
CA ALA A 46 -8.62 -10.70 -6.82
C ALA A 46 -7.10 -11.03 -6.86
N PRO A 47 -6.65 -11.98 -7.72
CA PRO A 47 -5.25 -12.42 -7.77
C PRO A 47 -4.26 -11.28 -8.05
N PHE A 48 -4.67 -10.24 -8.75
CA PHE A 48 -3.86 -9.06 -9.00
C PHE A 48 -3.45 -8.36 -7.69
N PHE A 49 -4.41 -8.03 -6.84
CA PHE A 49 -4.12 -7.30 -5.59
C PHE A 49 -3.39 -8.17 -4.57
N SER A 50 -3.69 -9.46 -4.50
CA SER A 50 -2.91 -10.38 -3.65
C SER A 50 -1.45 -10.51 -4.13
N SER A 51 -1.20 -10.48 -5.44
CA SER A 51 0.16 -10.46 -5.98
C SER A 51 0.88 -9.15 -5.66
N VAL A 52 0.21 -8.01 -5.77
CA VAL A 52 0.75 -6.70 -5.38
C VAL A 52 1.13 -6.72 -3.89
N PHE A 53 0.23 -7.21 -3.03
CA PHE A 53 0.51 -7.32 -1.59
C PHE A 53 1.74 -8.18 -1.32
N LEU A 54 1.78 -9.41 -1.84
CA LEU A 54 2.88 -10.35 -1.58
C LEU A 54 4.23 -9.83 -2.07
N ALA A 55 4.26 -9.18 -3.24
CA ALA A 55 5.49 -8.59 -3.77
C ALA A 55 5.96 -7.41 -2.91
N SER A 56 5.05 -6.53 -2.50
CA SER A 56 5.34 -5.40 -1.62
C SER A 56 5.83 -5.86 -0.25
N ASP A 57 5.12 -6.80 0.39
CA ASP A 57 5.48 -7.34 1.71
C ASP A 57 6.87 -7.99 1.70
N LYS A 58 7.23 -8.70 0.62
CA LYS A 58 8.57 -9.26 0.48
C LYS A 58 9.64 -8.16 0.51
N VAL A 59 9.49 -7.13 -0.30
CA VAL A 59 10.45 -6.01 -0.37
C VAL A 59 10.50 -5.25 0.95
N LEU A 60 9.36 -4.97 1.58
CA LEU A 60 9.29 -4.30 2.86
C LEU A 60 10.06 -5.05 3.95
N ARG A 61 9.89 -6.37 4.04
CA ARG A 61 10.64 -7.20 5.00
C ARG A 61 12.15 -7.19 4.76
N GLU A 62 12.59 -7.21 3.50
CA GLU A 62 14.01 -7.11 3.14
C GLU A 62 14.63 -5.79 3.60
N HIS A 63 13.81 -4.74 3.73
CA HIS A 63 14.22 -3.41 4.21
C HIS A 63 13.89 -3.13 5.68
N GLY A 64 13.46 -4.15 6.44
CA GLY A 64 13.18 -4.04 7.88
C GLY A 64 11.87 -3.33 8.21
N TYR A 65 10.92 -3.31 7.27
CA TYR A 65 9.57 -2.82 7.47
C TYR A 65 8.58 -3.96 7.66
N HIS A 66 7.48 -3.68 8.35
CA HIS A 66 6.31 -4.54 8.46
C HIS A 66 5.16 -3.97 7.63
N SER A 67 4.38 -4.82 7.01
CA SER A 67 3.16 -4.41 6.31
C SER A 67 1.97 -4.40 7.27
N LEU A 68 1.20 -3.31 7.27
CA LEU A 68 -0.08 -3.18 7.94
C LEU A 68 -1.17 -3.06 6.88
N MET A 69 -1.91 -4.15 6.63
CA MET A 69 -2.82 -4.25 5.50
C MET A 69 -4.28 -4.16 5.92
N SER A 70 -5.07 -3.45 5.11
CA SER A 70 -6.54 -3.40 5.20
C SER A 70 -7.17 -3.54 3.81
N CYS A 71 -8.40 -4.09 3.77
CA CYS A 71 -9.20 -4.18 2.55
C CYS A 71 -10.54 -3.49 2.77
N TYR A 72 -10.94 -2.63 1.81
CA TYR A 72 -12.16 -1.82 1.92
C TYR A 72 -13.35 -2.37 1.10
N TYR A 73 -13.17 -3.45 0.32
CA TYR A 73 -14.22 -4.19 -0.39
C TYR A 73 -15.12 -3.32 -1.30
N ALA A 74 -14.52 -2.32 -1.98
CA ALA A 74 -15.22 -1.34 -2.81
C ALA A 74 -16.28 -0.50 -2.05
N ASP A 75 -16.21 -0.43 -0.74
CA ASP A 75 -17.05 0.39 0.12
C ASP A 75 -16.34 1.72 0.42
N HIS A 76 -16.97 2.85 0.05
CA HIS A 76 -16.43 4.19 0.24
C HIS A 76 -16.20 4.53 1.71
N GLY A 77 -17.14 4.16 2.59
CA GLY A 77 -17.01 4.41 4.02
C GLY A 77 -15.83 3.66 4.63
N LEU A 78 -15.69 2.37 4.30
CA LEU A 78 -14.56 1.57 4.76
C LEU A 78 -13.23 2.05 4.17
N GLU A 79 -13.21 2.53 2.92
CA GLU A 79 -12.01 3.10 2.30
C GLU A 79 -11.52 4.31 3.09
N ARG A 80 -12.43 5.25 3.42
CA ARG A 80 -12.16 6.43 4.23
C ARG A 80 -11.68 6.06 5.64
N ASP A 81 -12.41 5.18 6.32
CA ASP A 81 -12.13 4.76 7.70
C ASP A 81 -10.78 4.06 7.83
N TYR A 82 -10.48 3.13 6.92
CA TYR A 82 -9.21 2.39 6.96
C TYR A 82 -8.02 3.24 6.56
N LEU A 83 -8.18 4.18 5.62
CA LEU A 83 -7.13 5.14 5.31
C LEU A 83 -6.82 5.99 6.56
N GLY A 84 -7.86 6.55 7.19
CA GLY A 84 -7.72 7.32 8.44
C GLY A 84 -7.08 6.50 9.56
N TYR A 85 -7.47 5.23 9.70
CA TYR A 85 -6.88 4.32 10.68
C TYR A 85 -5.39 4.09 10.44
N LEU A 86 -4.97 3.78 9.22
CA LEU A 86 -3.56 3.55 8.88
C LEU A 86 -2.70 4.79 9.17
N ILE A 87 -3.19 5.97 8.81
CA ILE A 87 -2.51 7.24 9.09
C ILE A 87 -2.40 7.47 10.60
N SER A 88 -3.49 7.24 11.34
CA SER A 88 -3.54 7.38 12.81
C SER A 88 -2.66 6.36 13.53
N ALA A 89 -2.57 5.14 13.00
CA ALA A 89 -1.68 4.09 13.50
C ALA A 89 -0.19 4.43 13.31
N GLY A 90 0.08 5.49 12.57
CA GLY A 90 1.42 6.03 12.48
C GLY A 90 2.32 5.32 11.49
N VAL A 91 1.79 4.79 10.41
CA VAL A 91 2.62 4.18 9.36
C VAL A 91 3.63 5.18 8.79
N ASP A 92 4.80 4.69 8.39
CA ASP A 92 5.88 5.51 7.83
C ASP A 92 5.69 5.81 6.34
N GLY A 93 4.75 5.12 5.69
CA GLY A 93 4.36 5.30 4.30
C GLY A 93 3.12 4.48 3.97
N LEU A 94 2.54 4.73 2.81
CA LEU A 94 1.31 4.10 2.37
C LEU A 94 1.42 3.61 0.92
N ILE A 95 1.04 2.37 0.68
CA ILE A 95 0.76 1.82 -0.65
C ILE A 95 -0.77 1.71 -0.75
N TYR A 96 -1.36 2.40 -1.72
CA TYR A 96 -2.79 2.57 -1.78
C TYR A 96 -3.34 2.36 -3.19
N VAL A 97 -4.39 1.55 -3.31
CA VAL A 97 -5.20 1.44 -4.52
C VAL A 97 -6.48 2.21 -4.30
N PRO A 98 -6.63 3.44 -4.81
CA PRO A 98 -7.82 4.25 -4.60
C PRO A 98 -8.99 3.79 -5.47
N GLU A 99 -10.22 4.01 -5.00
CA GLU A 99 -11.42 3.70 -5.78
C GLU A 99 -12.48 4.80 -5.72
N ASN A 100 -12.84 5.24 -4.53
CA ASN A 100 -14.00 6.09 -4.33
C ASN A 100 -13.68 7.46 -3.73
N LEU A 101 -12.52 7.64 -3.10
CA LEU A 101 -12.17 8.91 -2.45
C LEU A 101 -11.88 10.02 -3.45
N THR A 102 -12.35 11.22 -3.14
CA THR A 102 -11.96 12.45 -3.85
C THR A 102 -10.62 12.98 -3.35
N ALA A 103 -10.04 13.94 -4.09
CA ALA A 103 -8.80 14.59 -3.67
C ALA A 103 -8.98 15.36 -2.35
N GLU A 104 -10.13 16.00 -2.17
CA GLU A 104 -10.46 16.76 -0.96
C GLU A 104 -10.53 15.84 0.26
N GLU A 105 -11.25 14.72 0.15
CA GLU A 105 -11.34 13.72 1.24
C GLU A 105 -9.98 13.13 1.59
N PHE A 106 -9.16 12.81 0.57
CA PHE A 106 -7.81 12.33 0.78
C PHE A 106 -6.93 13.36 1.49
N GLN A 107 -6.99 14.63 1.06
CA GLN A 107 -6.25 15.72 1.68
C GLN A 107 -6.68 15.98 3.12
N GLU A 108 -7.98 15.92 3.42
CA GLU A 108 -8.49 16.00 4.79
C GLU A 108 -7.85 14.94 5.70
N LEU A 109 -7.85 13.69 5.26
CA LEU A 109 -7.32 12.57 6.04
C LEU A 109 -5.81 12.65 6.25
N THR A 110 -5.08 13.22 5.29
CA THR A 110 -3.62 13.34 5.33
C THR A 110 -3.11 14.66 5.90
N ALA A 111 -4.00 15.67 6.11
CA ALA A 111 -3.64 17.02 6.53
C ALA A 111 -2.81 17.11 7.82
N HIS A 112 -3.00 16.17 8.74
CA HIS A 112 -2.34 16.19 10.05
C HIS A 112 -1.01 15.44 10.10
N ARG A 113 -0.65 14.74 9.03
CA ARG A 113 0.56 13.97 8.96
C ARG A 113 1.05 13.83 7.52
N ASP A 114 2.24 14.28 7.28
CA ASP A 114 2.94 14.08 6.01
C ASP A 114 3.41 12.62 5.91
N VAL A 115 2.60 11.78 5.25
CA VAL A 115 2.87 10.36 5.01
C VAL A 115 3.14 10.19 3.53
N PRO A 116 4.32 9.72 3.12
CA PRO A 116 4.59 9.38 1.72
C PRO A 116 3.60 8.34 1.20
N VAL A 117 3.00 8.60 0.04
CA VAL A 117 2.00 7.74 -0.57
C VAL A 117 2.42 7.32 -1.96
N VAL A 118 2.28 6.04 -2.26
CA VAL A 118 2.37 5.48 -3.61
C VAL A 118 0.99 4.93 -3.99
N GLN A 119 0.37 5.53 -5.01
CA GLN A 119 -0.87 5.03 -5.58
C GLN A 119 -0.57 3.92 -6.60
N VAL A 120 -1.34 2.84 -6.59
CA VAL A 120 -1.13 1.68 -7.46
C VAL A 120 -2.41 1.35 -8.22
N ASP A 121 -2.28 0.96 -9.50
CA ASP A 121 -3.38 0.56 -10.40
C ASP A 121 -4.35 1.69 -10.77
N ARG A 122 -4.66 2.57 -9.84
CA ARG A 122 -5.57 3.71 -9.99
C ARG A 122 -4.96 4.92 -9.32
N MET A 123 -5.47 6.10 -9.63
CA MET A 123 -5.04 7.35 -9.01
C MET A 123 -6.23 8.24 -8.68
N ILE A 124 -6.08 9.06 -7.65
CA ILE A 124 -6.98 10.15 -7.36
C ILE A 124 -6.45 11.38 -8.12
N PRO A 125 -7.20 11.91 -9.10
CA PRO A 125 -6.78 13.11 -9.83
C PRO A 125 -6.58 14.30 -8.88
N GLY A 126 -5.45 15.03 -9.02
CA GLY A 126 -5.15 16.18 -8.17
C GLY A 126 -4.45 15.90 -6.85
N VAL A 127 -4.17 14.62 -6.54
CA VAL A 127 -3.31 14.24 -5.41
C VAL A 127 -1.86 14.16 -5.88
N ASP A 128 -0.96 14.89 -5.22
CA ASP A 128 0.48 14.82 -5.47
C ASP A 128 1.07 13.60 -4.75
N SER A 129 1.44 12.58 -5.51
CA SER A 129 2.01 11.33 -5.00
C SER A 129 2.70 10.55 -6.11
N ASP A 130 3.57 9.63 -5.75
CA ASP A 130 4.07 8.63 -6.71
C ASP A 130 2.96 7.70 -7.18
N ILE A 131 3.00 7.29 -8.45
CA ILE A 131 1.96 6.46 -9.07
C ILE A 131 2.59 5.32 -9.85
N VAL A 132 2.07 4.10 -9.64
CA VAL A 132 2.45 2.89 -10.38
C VAL A 132 1.22 2.35 -11.10
N LEU A 133 1.20 2.48 -12.42
CA LEU A 133 0.08 2.06 -13.28
C LEU A 133 0.51 0.99 -14.28
N SER A 134 -0.45 0.16 -14.69
CA SER A 134 -0.33 -0.74 -15.83
C SER A 134 -0.73 -0.02 -17.13
N GLU A 135 -0.09 -0.36 -18.26
CA GLU A 135 -0.46 0.17 -19.58
C GLU A 135 -1.74 -0.51 -20.13
N ASN A 136 -2.85 -0.43 -19.40
CA ASN A 136 -4.09 -1.15 -19.70
C ASN A 136 -4.62 -0.83 -21.10
N LYS A 137 -4.66 0.46 -21.48
CA LYS A 137 -5.15 0.90 -22.80
C LYS A 137 -4.31 0.30 -23.94
N ARG A 138 -2.99 0.36 -23.84
CA ARG A 138 -2.08 -0.19 -24.85
C ARG A 138 -2.23 -1.72 -24.95
N SER A 139 -2.32 -2.39 -23.83
CA SER A 139 -2.49 -3.83 -23.76
C SER A 139 -3.81 -4.27 -24.38
N ALA A 140 -4.91 -3.57 -24.10
CA ALA A 140 -6.22 -3.84 -24.71
C ALA A 140 -6.18 -3.59 -26.23
N CYS A 141 -5.59 -2.50 -26.70
CA CYS A 141 -5.43 -2.21 -28.12
C CYS A 141 -4.62 -3.33 -28.82
N LEU A 142 -3.52 -3.77 -28.24
CA LEU A 142 -2.69 -4.86 -28.80
C LEU A 142 -3.48 -6.18 -28.89
N ALA A 143 -4.25 -6.51 -27.85
CA ALA A 143 -5.08 -7.71 -27.85
C ALA A 143 -6.13 -7.69 -28.97
N VAL A 144 -6.85 -6.57 -29.11
CA VAL A 144 -7.86 -6.41 -30.16
C VAL A 144 -7.22 -6.41 -31.55
N SER A 145 -6.12 -5.68 -31.77
CA SER A 145 -5.38 -5.68 -33.03
C SER A 145 -4.96 -7.09 -33.45
N ARG A 146 -4.47 -7.88 -32.49
CA ARG A 146 -4.07 -9.27 -32.75
C ARG A 146 -5.22 -10.16 -33.21
N LEU A 147 -6.43 -9.94 -32.69
CA LEU A 147 -7.63 -10.64 -33.15
C LEU A 147 -8.00 -10.21 -34.58
N ILE A 148 -7.96 -8.92 -34.88
CA ILE A 148 -8.25 -8.38 -36.23
C ILE A 148 -7.26 -8.90 -37.25
N ASP A 149 -5.98 -8.90 -36.94
CA ASP A 149 -4.90 -9.43 -37.83
C ASP A 149 -5.08 -10.90 -38.14
N ARG A 150 -5.69 -11.67 -37.23
CA ARG A 150 -6.04 -13.08 -37.44
C ARG A 150 -7.36 -13.29 -38.18
N GLY A 151 -7.98 -12.23 -38.66
CA GLY A 151 -9.20 -12.28 -39.48
C GLY A 151 -10.51 -12.26 -38.68
N HIS A 152 -10.47 -12.14 -37.35
CA HIS A 152 -11.69 -12.03 -36.55
C HIS A 152 -12.39 -10.69 -36.82
N ARG A 153 -13.70 -10.73 -37.12
CA ARG A 153 -14.52 -9.53 -37.41
C ARG A 153 -15.62 -9.29 -36.36
N ARG A 154 -15.97 -10.31 -35.63
CA ARG A 154 -16.98 -10.23 -34.55
C ARG A 154 -16.27 -10.44 -33.21
N ILE A 155 -15.95 -9.35 -32.57
CA ILE A 155 -15.19 -9.32 -31.31
C ILE A 155 -16.12 -8.77 -30.22
N ALA A 156 -16.28 -9.50 -29.13
CA ALA A 156 -17.00 -9.05 -27.95
C ALA A 156 -16.00 -8.70 -26.84
N LEU A 157 -16.28 -7.64 -26.11
CA LEU A 157 -15.55 -7.24 -24.90
C LEU A 157 -16.46 -7.44 -23.67
N VAL A 158 -15.95 -8.15 -22.69
CA VAL A 158 -16.57 -8.20 -21.35
C VAL A 158 -15.69 -7.33 -20.44
N GLY A 159 -16.21 -6.17 -20.12
CA GLY A 159 -15.54 -5.16 -19.30
C GLY A 159 -16.04 -5.13 -17.85
N GLY A 160 -15.34 -4.40 -17.01
CA GLY A 160 -15.77 -4.06 -15.65
C GLY A 160 -16.77 -2.90 -15.63
N PRO A 161 -17.28 -2.52 -14.42
CA PRO A 161 -18.16 -1.38 -14.24
C PRO A 161 -17.48 -0.08 -14.73
N SER A 162 -18.23 0.78 -15.41
CA SER A 162 -17.71 2.07 -15.93
C SER A 162 -17.30 3.06 -14.83
N SER A 163 -17.69 2.83 -13.59
CA SER A 163 -17.25 3.57 -12.41
C SER A 163 -15.77 3.31 -12.07
N VAL A 164 -15.25 2.15 -12.44
CA VAL A 164 -13.86 1.78 -12.15
C VAL A 164 -12.92 2.39 -13.20
N GLN A 165 -11.91 3.15 -12.77
CA GLN A 165 -11.00 3.88 -13.66
C GLN A 165 -10.31 2.98 -14.68
N THR A 166 -9.86 1.80 -14.28
CA THR A 166 -9.15 0.83 -15.13
C THR A 166 -10.07 0.07 -16.10
N ALA A 167 -11.40 0.24 -16.00
CA ALA A 167 -12.40 -0.34 -16.92
C ALA A 167 -12.79 0.62 -18.06
N LYS A 168 -12.28 1.84 -18.08
CA LYS A 168 -12.46 2.87 -19.13
C LYS A 168 -11.37 2.77 -20.18
#